data_edbec7d5d02e52cc8fc0073938058728
#
_entry.id   edbec7d5d02e52cc8fc0073938058728
#
_cell.length_a   1.000
_cell.length_b   1.000
_cell.length_c   1.000
_cell.angle_alpha   90.00
_cell.angle_beta   90.00
_cell.angle_gamma   90.00
#
_symmetry.space_group_name_H-M   'P 1'
#
loop_
_entity.id
_entity.type
_entity.pdbx_description
1 polymer ?
#
loop_
_entity_poly.entity_id
_entity_poly.type
_entity_poly.pdbx_seq_one_letter_code
_entity_poly.pdbx_strand_id
1 'polypeptide(L)'
;MKVRMKYVAFSSRSVRSVAKKEYIIPFPEYITHSELAGSIEKLSNGALNAISAGFIKNGNCYGDSISLDMVSRGKEDTELLMRLLTGYKS
;
A
#
# COMPACT_ATOMS: atom_id res chain seq x y z
N MET A 1 -16.39 -16.87 -6.93
CA MET A 1 -16.31 -15.49 -7.40
C MET A 1 -15.03 -14.86 -6.90
N LYS A 2 -14.27 -14.28 -7.82
CA LYS A 2 -12.99 -13.66 -7.44
C LYS A 2 -13.20 -12.22 -7.00
N VAL A 3 -12.68 -11.91 -5.84
CA VAL A 3 -12.66 -10.53 -5.35
C VAL A 3 -11.39 -9.89 -5.86
N ARG A 4 -11.53 -8.72 -6.49
CA ARG A 4 -10.36 -7.97 -6.93
C ARG A 4 -9.63 -7.44 -5.71
N MET A 5 -8.32 -7.55 -5.72
CA MET A 5 -7.51 -7.02 -4.64
C MET A 5 -7.00 -5.64 -4.98
N LYS A 6 -7.03 -4.78 -3.98
CA LYS A 6 -6.51 -3.42 -4.05
C LYS A 6 -5.36 -3.30 -3.06
N TYR A 7 -4.64 -2.21 -3.12
CA TYR A 7 -3.60 -1.96 -2.14
C TYR A 7 -3.37 -0.46 -1.96
N VAL A 8 -2.80 -0.13 -0.81
CA VAL A 8 -2.22 1.18 -0.56
C VAL A 8 -0.82 0.95 0.00
N ALA A 9 0.15 1.67 -0.52
CA ALA A 9 1.50 1.64 0.01
C ALA A 9 1.72 2.88 0.88
N PHE A 10 2.47 2.72 1.94
CA PHE A 10 2.70 3.77 2.94
C PHE A 10 4.19 3.95 3.16
N SER A 11 4.56 5.18 3.48
CA SER A 11 5.93 5.49 3.90
C SER A 11 5.90 5.94 5.35
N SER A 12 6.86 5.45 6.13
CA SER A 12 6.97 5.90 7.52
C SER A 12 7.60 7.28 7.57
N ARG A 13 7.05 8.10 8.47
CA ARG A 13 7.64 9.41 8.72
C ARG A 13 8.69 9.22 9.80
N SER A 14 9.94 9.38 9.46
CA SER A 14 11.01 9.27 10.43
C SER A 14 11.82 10.55 10.44
N VAL A 15 11.94 11.14 11.59
CA VAL A 15 12.66 12.40 11.77
C VAL A 15 14.16 12.17 11.86
N ARG A 16 14.57 10.98 12.26
CA ARG A 16 15.98 10.70 12.54
C ARG A 16 16.60 9.60 11.68
N SER A 17 15.79 8.89 10.97
CA SER A 17 16.27 7.80 10.16
C SER A 17 16.62 8.29 8.77
N VAL A 18 17.76 7.86 8.28
CA VAL A 18 18.17 8.16 6.92
C VAL A 18 17.37 7.35 5.93
N ALA A 19 16.88 6.18 6.34
CA ALA A 19 16.13 5.30 5.46
C ALA A 19 14.66 5.32 5.84
N LYS A 20 13.81 5.70 4.88
CA LYS A 20 12.36 5.59 5.04
C LYS A 20 11.96 4.15 4.84
N LYS A 21 11.09 3.66 5.71
CA LYS A 21 10.51 2.34 5.54
C LYS A 21 9.20 2.45 4.81
N GLU A 22 8.97 1.52 3.91
CA GLU A 22 7.74 1.46 3.14
C GLU A 22 7.01 0.18 3.45
N TYR A 23 5.69 0.27 3.43
CA TYR A 23 4.79 -0.84 3.73
C TYR A 23 3.72 -0.89 2.67
N ILE A 24 3.19 -2.07 2.40
CA ILE A 24 2.08 -2.23 1.49
C ILE A 24 1.00 -3.03 2.19
N ILE A 25 -0.24 -2.59 2.05
CA ILE A 25 -1.38 -3.25 2.66
C ILE A 25 -2.37 -3.63 1.56
N PRO A 26 -2.47 -4.92 1.24
CA PRO A 26 -3.49 -5.41 0.32
C PRO A 26 -4.83 -5.50 1.04
N PHE A 27 -5.90 -5.27 0.31
CA PHE A 27 -7.24 -5.36 0.89
C PHE A 27 -8.26 -5.62 -0.22
N PRO A 28 -9.44 -6.15 0.14
CA PRO A 28 -10.44 -6.49 -0.88
C PRO A 28 -11.11 -5.25 -1.45
N GLU A 29 -11.63 -5.39 -2.67
CA GLU A 29 -12.15 -4.26 -3.43
C GLU A 29 -13.36 -3.58 -2.83
N TYR A 30 -14.08 -4.23 -1.93
CA TYR A 30 -15.26 -3.62 -1.33
C TYR A 30 -14.94 -2.56 -0.27
N ILE A 31 -13.66 -2.40 0.06
CA ILE A 31 -13.20 -1.29 0.90
C ILE A 31 -12.59 -0.25 -0.04
N THR A 32 -12.85 1.03 0.20
CA THR A 32 -12.24 2.05 -0.65
C THR A 32 -10.81 2.33 -0.22
N HIS A 33 -9.99 2.79 -1.17
CA HIS A 33 -8.62 3.17 -0.86
C HIS A 33 -8.57 4.24 0.23
N SER A 34 -9.47 5.22 0.15
CA SER A 34 -9.47 6.32 1.12
C SER A 34 -9.88 5.86 2.51
N GLU A 35 -10.79 4.91 2.61
CA GLU A 35 -11.16 4.35 3.91
C GLU A 35 -10.00 3.60 4.54
N LEU A 36 -9.31 2.79 3.74
CA LEU A 36 -8.15 2.04 4.23
C LEU A 36 -7.04 2.99 4.66
N ALA A 37 -6.69 3.93 3.79
CA ALA A 37 -5.61 4.87 4.07
C ALA A 37 -5.91 5.72 5.30
N GLY A 38 -7.15 6.22 5.41
CA GLY A 38 -7.55 7.03 6.55
C GLY A 38 -7.46 6.26 7.87
N SER A 39 -7.86 4.99 7.85
CA SER A 39 -7.78 4.15 9.05
C SER A 39 -6.34 3.93 9.48
N ILE A 40 -5.46 3.64 8.54
CA ILE A 40 -4.05 3.39 8.85
C ILE A 40 -3.35 4.66 9.33
N GLU A 41 -3.63 5.79 8.69
CA GLU A 41 -3.03 7.05 9.11
C GLU A 41 -3.48 7.42 10.52
N LYS A 42 -4.75 7.17 10.83
CA LYS A 42 -5.29 7.44 12.15
C LYS A 42 -4.68 6.52 13.20
N LEU A 43 -4.62 5.22 12.91
CA LEU A 43 -4.06 4.24 13.83
C LEU A 43 -2.58 4.50 14.09
N SER A 44 -1.85 5.00 13.12
CA SER A 44 -0.43 5.28 13.25
C SER A 44 -0.14 6.68 13.77
N ASN A 45 -1.18 7.46 14.07
CA ASN A 45 -1.03 8.84 14.52
C ASN A 45 -0.24 9.69 13.52
N GLY A 46 -0.47 9.47 12.23
CA GLY A 46 0.23 10.20 11.19
C GLY A 46 1.64 9.73 10.90
N ALA A 47 2.09 8.64 11.55
CA ALA A 47 3.43 8.12 11.30
C ALA A 47 3.54 7.44 9.93
N LEU A 48 2.41 6.93 9.41
CA LEU A 48 2.37 6.31 8.09
C LEU A 48 1.52 7.17 7.17
N ASN A 49 2.06 7.45 6.00
CA ASN A 49 1.36 8.26 5.00
C ASN A 49 1.30 7.52 3.68
N ALA A 50 0.14 7.55 3.03
CA ALA A 50 -0.05 6.88 1.75
C ALA A 50 0.82 7.53 0.69
N ILE A 51 1.49 6.71 -0.13
CA ILE A 51 2.37 7.19 -1.19
C ILE A 51 1.99 6.66 -2.56
N SER A 52 1.27 5.54 -2.62
CA SER A 52 0.78 4.99 -3.89
C SER A 52 -0.39 4.09 -3.60
N ALA A 53 -1.18 3.81 -4.62
CA ALA A 53 -2.37 2.99 -4.48
C ALA A 53 -2.78 2.44 -5.84
N GLY A 54 -3.46 1.30 -5.82
CA GLY A 54 -3.93 0.69 -7.05
C GLY A 54 -4.54 -0.67 -6.79
N PHE A 55 -4.31 -1.55 -7.75
CA PHE A 55 -4.88 -2.90 -7.76
C PHE A 55 -3.77 -3.93 -7.88
N ILE A 56 -4.09 -5.15 -7.50
CA ILE A 56 -3.17 -6.29 -7.59
C ILE A 56 -3.81 -7.34 -8.49
N LYS A 57 -3.04 -7.81 -9.47
CA LYS A 57 -3.46 -8.90 -10.34
C LYS A 57 -2.26 -9.78 -10.63
N ASN A 58 -2.39 -11.07 -10.34
CA ASN A 58 -1.32 -12.05 -10.55
C ASN A 58 0.00 -11.62 -9.89
N GLY A 59 -0.11 -11.03 -8.69
CA GLY A 59 1.06 -10.57 -7.96
C GLY A 59 1.66 -9.26 -8.44
N ASN A 60 1.06 -8.62 -9.44
CA ASN A 60 1.55 -7.35 -9.97
C ASN A 60 0.66 -6.19 -9.55
N CYS A 61 1.29 -5.10 -9.18
CA CYS A 61 0.60 -3.87 -8.80
C CYS A 61 0.43 -2.97 -10.01
N TYR A 62 -0.74 -2.36 -10.16
CA TYR A 62 -1.05 -1.53 -11.32
C TYR A 62 -2.20 -0.59 -11.02
N GLY A 63 -2.44 0.33 -11.94
CA GLY A 63 -3.63 1.17 -11.91
C GLY A 63 -3.51 2.39 -11.03
N ASP A 64 -4.63 2.79 -10.45
CA ASP A 64 -4.68 4.01 -9.66
C ASP A 64 -5.81 3.93 -8.64
N SER A 65 -5.92 4.97 -7.83
CA SER A 65 -7.00 5.15 -6.87
C SER A 65 -7.63 6.52 -7.10
N ILE A 66 -8.86 6.51 -7.53
CA ILE A 66 -9.60 7.77 -7.72
C ILE A 66 -9.86 8.43 -6.37
N SER A 67 -10.24 7.66 -5.36
CA SER A 67 -10.58 8.22 -4.05
C SER A 67 -9.40 8.85 -3.33
N LEU A 68 -8.17 8.40 -3.61
CA LEU A 68 -6.97 8.98 -3.02
C LEU A 68 -6.23 9.90 -3.97
N ASP A 69 -6.65 9.93 -5.23
CA ASP A 69 -5.94 10.69 -6.27
C ASP A 69 -4.47 10.29 -6.34
N MET A 70 -4.24 8.98 -6.35
CA MET A 70 -2.90 8.41 -6.37
C MET A 70 -2.81 7.35 -7.44
N VAL A 71 -1.60 7.12 -7.94
CA VAL A 71 -1.34 6.08 -8.93
C VAL A 71 -0.43 5.02 -8.35
N SER A 72 -0.47 3.85 -8.98
CA SER A 72 0.46 2.77 -8.65
C SER A 72 1.86 3.13 -9.14
N ARG A 73 2.86 2.75 -8.37
CA ARG A 73 4.25 2.86 -8.82
C ARG A 73 4.70 1.63 -9.62
N GLY A 74 3.74 0.72 -9.90
CA GLY A 74 3.98 -0.44 -10.74
C GLY A 74 5.04 -1.37 -10.16
N LYS A 75 6.20 -1.39 -10.80
CA LYS A 75 7.27 -2.30 -10.44
C LYS A 75 7.73 -2.12 -8.99
N GLU A 76 7.85 -0.90 -8.53
CA GLU A 76 8.27 -0.62 -7.15
C GLU A 76 7.29 -1.20 -6.14
N ASP A 77 6.00 -1.01 -6.39
CA ASP A 77 4.97 -1.54 -5.51
C ASP A 77 4.91 -3.06 -5.59
N THR A 78 5.12 -3.62 -6.79
CA THR A 78 5.17 -5.06 -6.97
C THR A 78 6.31 -5.67 -6.15
N GLU A 79 7.46 -5.04 -6.17
CA GLU A 79 8.61 -5.52 -5.37
C GLU A 79 8.32 -5.44 -3.88
N LEU A 80 7.65 -4.37 -3.47
CA LEU A 80 7.28 -4.20 -2.07
C LEU A 80 6.30 -5.29 -1.65
N LEU A 81 5.32 -5.60 -2.51
CA LEU A 81 4.37 -6.68 -2.25
C LEU A 81 5.08 -8.02 -2.13
N MET A 82 6.03 -8.29 -2.99
CA MET A 82 6.77 -9.55 -2.94
C MET A 82 7.56 -9.68 -1.64
N ARG A 83 8.13 -8.60 -1.17
CA ARG A 83 8.83 -8.61 0.12
C ARG A 83 7.88 -8.90 1.28
N LEU A 84 6.68 -8.34 1.23
CA LEU A 84 5.65 -8.64 2.23
C LEU A 84 5.32 -10.13 2.24
N LEU A 85 5.10 -10.71 1.05
CA LEU A 85 4.67 -12.10 0.94
C LEU A 85 5.78 -13.08 1.29
N THR A 86 7.03 -12.70 1.12
CA THR A 86 8.17 -13.58 1.38
C THR A 86 8.95 -13.21 2.64
N GLY A 87 8.67 -12.06 3.21
CA GLY A 87 9.48 -11.50 4.29
C GLY A 87 9.37 -12.24 5.61
N TYR A 88 8.40 -13.11 5.75
CA TYR A 88 8.20 -13.83 7.01
C TYR A 88 8.96 -15.15 7.07
N LYS A 89 9.83 -15.36 6.14
CA LYS A 89 10.60 -16.60 6.11
C LYS A 89 11.92 -16.51 6.83
N SER A 90 12.17 -15.48 7.46
CA SER A 90 13.43 -15.34 8.17
C SER A 90 13.51 -16.22 9.39
#